data_e28d3c6101a967dfae98a50b8900b4dc
#
_entry.id   e28d3c6101a967dfae98a50b8900b4dc
#
_cell.length_a   1.000
_cell.length_b   1.000
_cell.length_c   1.000
_cell.angle_alpha   90.00
_cell.angle_beta   90.00
_cell.angle_gamma   90.00
#
_symmetry.space_group_name_H-M   'P 1'
#
loop_
_entity.id
_entity.type
_entity.pdbx_description
1 polymer ?
#
loop_
_entity_poly.entity_id
_entity_poly.type
_entity_poly.pdbx_seq_one_letter_code
_entity_poly.pdbx_strand_id
1 'polypeptide(L)'
;VVEPLVQGAAGMRIYTPDFLREARRLCDEFDVFMICDEVFTGYGRTGRMWASEHAAISPDILCTAKGFSGGMLPMAATLTTDRIFQGFLGEPQRAFYYGHTFCGNPLGSAVALEVLRIFEEEQILLAAEKKAKRIEQAFSSMESWPGVSLTRSLGMVGACDLGGGSGYLADAGWRVFEKAMARG
;
A
#
# COMPACT_ATOMS: atom_id res chain seq x y z
N VAL A 1 -0.03 -6.21 12.92
CA VAL A 1 -0.30 -5.94 11.49
C VAL A 1 -0.47 -4.46 11.30
N VAL A 2 0.20 -3.88 10.30
CA VAL A 2 0.10 -2.44 9.98
C VAL A 2 0.03 -2.23 8.46
N GLU A 3 -0.74 -1.24 8.01
CA GLU A 3 -0.59 -0.66 6.67
C GLU A 3 0.53 0.39 6.76
N PRO A 4 1.71 0.21 6.11
CA PRO A 4 2.83 1.12 6.27
C PRO A 4 2.52 2.52 5.73
N LEU A 5 2.72 3.54 6.55
CA LEU A 5 2.59 4.97 6.28
C LEU A 5 1.20 5.47 5.89
N VAL A 6 0.39 4.70 5.17
CA VAL A 6 -0.94 5.13 4.71
C VAL A 6 -1.98 4.08 5.03
N GLN A 7 -2.94 4.42 5.87
CA GLN A 7 -4.12 3.62 6.12
C GLN A 7 -5.16 3.94 5.04
N GLY A 8 -5.22 3.10 4.00
CA GLY A 8 -6.04 3.36 2.82
C GLY A 8 -7.53 3.47 3.12
N ALA A 9 -8.12 2.39 3.61
CA ALA A 9 -9.56 2.32 3.89
C ALA A 9 -10.02 3.23 5.05
N ALA A 10 -9.11 3.66 5.91
CA ALA A 10 -9.40 4.59 7.00
C ALA A 10 -9.43 6.07 6.56
N GLY A 11 -9.55 6.34 5.27
CA GLY A 11 -9.62 7.68 4.71
C GLY A 11 -8.25 8.25 4.36
N MET A 12 -7.32 7.43 3.90
CA MET A 12 -5.96 7.83 3.51
C MET A 12 -5.22 8.56 4.65
N ARG A 13 -5.30 8.04 5.86
CA ARG A 13 -4.57 8.59 7.01
C ARG A 13 -3.08 8.33 6.84
N ILE A 14 -2.29 9.40 6.87
CA ILE A 14 -0.84 9.32 6.73
C ILE A 14 -0.21 9.52 8.11
N TYR A 15 0.77 8.69 8.44
CA TYR A 15 1.56 8.80 9.66
C TYR A 15 3.07 8.76 9.35
N THR A 16 3.88 9.16 10.32
CA THR A 16 5.32 9.34 10.10
C THR A 16 6.09 8.02 10.06
N PRO A 17 7.21 7.95 9.34
CA PRO A 17 8.10 6.79 9.38
C PRO A 17 8.61 6.44 10.78
N ASP A 18 8.67 7.43 11.70
CA ASP A 18 9.12 7.21 13.07
C ASP A 18 8.22 6.25 13.84
N PHE A 19 6.89 6.36 13.65
CA PHE A 19 5.95 5.41 14.23
C PHE A 19 6.27 3.98 13.77
N LEU A 20 6.56 3.80 12.49
CA LEU A 20 6.83 2.48 11.94
C LEU A 20 8.17 1.92 12.44
N ARG A 21 9.19 2.79 12.59
CA ARG A 21 10.49 2.42 13.21
C ARG A 21 10.31 1.97 14.65
N GLU A 22 9.54 2.73 15.43
CA GLU A 22 9.28 2.37 16.82
C GLU A 22 8.47 1.08 16.95
N ALA A 23 7.47 0.88 16.09
CA ALA A 23 6.72 -0.37 16.03
C ALA A 23 7.65 -1.56 15.72
N ARG A 24 8.61 -1.42 14.78
CA ARG A 24 9.60 -2.48 14.50
C ARG A 24 10.50 -2.74 15.70
N ARG A 25 11.00 -1.68 16.34
CA ARG A 25 11.84 -1.79 17.54
C ARG A 25 11.13 -2.56 18.67
N LEU A 26 9.86 -2.24 18.91
CA LEU A 26 9.05 -2.95 19.89
C LEU A 26 8.80 -4.41 19.52
N CYS A 27 8.52 -4.68 18.24
CA CYS A 27 8.37 -6.06 17.77
C CYS A 27 9.65 -6.89 18.03
N ASP A 28 10.83 -6.28 17.79
CA ASP A 28 12.12 -6.93 18.05
C ASP A 28 12.35 -7.14 19.55
N GLU A 29 12.06 -6.13 20.38
CA GLU A 29 12.24 -6.18 21.82
C GLU A 29 11.36 -7.27 22.49
N PHE A 30 10.13 -7.42 22.00
CA PHE A 30 9.17 -8.38 22.57
C PHE A 30 9.06 -9.70 21.78
N ASP A 31 9.95 -9.94 20.83
CA ASP A 31 9.95 -11.14 19.94
C ASP A 31 8.56 -11.38 19.28
N VAL A 32 7.96 -10.32 18.76
CA VAL A 32 6.66 -10.36 18.06
C VAL A 32 6.88 -10.15 16.57
N PHE A 33 6.25 -10.95 15.73
CA PHE A 33 6.32 -10.78 14.28
C PHE A 33 5.58 -9.52 13.82
N MET A 34 6.24 -8.75 12.97
CA MET A 34 5.64 -7.59 12.30
C MET A 34 5.14 -7.96 10.92
N ILE A 35 3.86 -7.72 10.66
CA ILE A 35 3.24 -7.90 9.35
C ILE A 35 2.97 -6.54 8.74
N CYS A 36 3.57 -6.24 7.59
CA CYS A 36 3.25 -5.07 6.78
C CYS A 36 2.26 -5.44 5.67
N ASP A 37 1.09 -4.82 5.70
CA ASP A 37 0.10 -4.90 4.62
C ASP A 37 0.43 -3.82 3.57
N GLU A 38 1.19 -4.21 2.57
CA GLU A 38 1.58 -3.37 1.42
C GLU A 38 0.63 -3.53 0.22
N VAL A 39 -0.54 -4.12 0.43
CA VAL A 39 -1.54 -4.32 -0.64
C VAL A 39 -1.94 -2.99 -1.28
N PHE A 40 -2.08 -1.92 -0.49
CA PHE A 40 -2.37 -0.59 -1.00
C PHE A 40 -1.10 0.24 -1.23
N THR A 41 -0.12 0.14 -0.37
CA THR A 41 1.03 1.05 -0.27
C THR A 41 2.20 0.66 -1.16
N GLY A 42 2.29 -0.60 -1.58
CA GLY A 42 3.37 -1.11 -2.41
C GLY A 42 3.35 -0.62 -3.87
N TYR A 43 4.34 -1.05 -4.62
CA TYR A 43 4.53 -0.75 -6.05
C TYR A 43 4.58 0.74 -6.37
N GLY A 44 5.37 1.48 -5.63
CA GLY A 44 5.62 2.89 -5.92
C GLY A 44 4.53 3.86 -5.49
N ARG A 45 3.43 3.38 -4.88
CA ARG A 45 2.32 4.25 -4.49
C ARG A 45 2.73 5.36 -3.53
N THR A 46 3.63 5.08 -2.60
CA THR A 46 4.15 6.08 -1.65
C THR A 46 5.43 6.77 -2.11
N GLY A 47 5.90 6.48 -3.34
CA GLY A 47 7.14 7.00 -3.91
C GLY A 47 8.34 6.06 -3.77
N ARG A 48 8.20 4.93 -3.08
CA ARG A 48 9.17 3.83 -3.01
C ARG A 48 8.51 2.52 -3.38
N MET A 49 9.29 1.49 -3.71
CA MET A 49 8.72 0.17 -4.06
C MET A 49 7.81 -0.33 -2.94
N TRP A 50 8.29 -0.25 -1.70
CA TRP A 50 7.53 -0.56 -0.49
C TRP A 50 7.48 0.64 0.44
N ALA A 51 6.34 0.88 1.07
CA ALA A 51 6.21 1.99 2.02
C ALA A 51 7.08 1.78 3.27
N SER A 52 7.34 0.55 3.68
CA SER A 52 8.25 0.19 4.77
C SER A 52 9.67 0.71 4.56
N GLU A 53 10.11 0.90 3.31
CA GLU A 53 11.43 1.47 2.98
C GLU A 53 11.62 2.92 3.46
N HIS A 54 10.55 3.70 3.61
CA HIS A 54 10.65 5.06 4.16
C HIS A 54 11.12 5.07 5.62
N ALA A 55 10.82 4.01 6.34
CA ALA A 55 11.28 3.81 7.72
C ALA A 55 12.60 3.03 7.80
N ALA A 56 13.15 2.58 6.66
CA ALA A 56 14.32 1.71 6.59
C ALA A 56 14.16 0.43 7.45
N ILE A 57 12.97 -0.15 7.46
CA ILE A 57 12.67 -1.40 8.17
C ILE A 57 12.34 -2.53 7.18
N SER A 58 12.57 -3.76 7.64
CA SER A 58 12.08 -4.98 7.01
C SER A 58 11.04 -5.65 7.92
N PRO A 59 9.83 -5.92 7.43
CA PRO A 59 8.86 -6.70 8.18
C PRO A 59 9.24 -8.18 8.19
N ASP A 60 8.68 -8.94 9.12
CA ASP A 60 8.80 -10.40 9.12
C ASP A 60 7.91 -11.03 8.06
N ILE A 61 6.74 -10.41 7.82
CA ILE A 61 5.79 -10.80 6.77
C ILE A 61 5.35 -9.55 6.01
N LEU A 62 5.35 -9.64 4.68
CA LEU A 62 4.85 -8.61 3.78
C LEU A 62 3.74 -9.17 2.91
N CYS A 63 2.55 -8.55 2.98
CA CYS A 63 1.41 -8.90 2.15
C CYS A 63 1.32 -7.93 0.97
N THR A 64 1.14 -8.46 -0.24
CA THR A 64 1.03 -7.66 -1.45
C THR A 64 0.00 -8.19 -2.43
N ALA A 65 -0.62 -7.27 -3.19
CA ALA A 65 -1.58 -7.55 -4.25
C ALA A 65 -1.69 -6.31 -5.18
N LYS A 66 -2.83 -6.06 -5.78
CA LYS A 66 -3.13 -4.89 -6.64
C LYS A 66 -2.05 -4.60 -7.68
N GLY A 67 -1.06 -3.78 -7.37
CA GLY A 67 0.07 -3.45 -8.24
C GLY A 67 0.87 -4.68 -8.69
N PHE A 68 0.84 -5.75 -7.90
CA PHE A 68 1.56 -6.99 -8.18
C PHE A 68 1.24 -7.62 -9.55
N SER A 69 0.02 -7.49 -10.02
CA SER A 69 -0.39 -7.97 -11.36
C SER A 69 -0.73 -6.83 -12.33
N GLY A 70 -0.46 -5.58 -11.98
CA GLY A 70 -0.83 -4.43 -12.82
C GLY A 70 -2.33 -4.33 -13.13
N GLY A 71 -3.17 -5.03 -12.37
CA GLY A 71 -4.63 -5.09 -12.60
C GLY A 71 -5.07 -6.08 -13.68
N MET A 72 -4.15 -6.83 -14.27
CA MET A 72 -4.46 -7.77 -15.37
C MET A 72 -5.12 -9.05 -14.90
N LEU A 73 -4.66 -9.62 -13.78
CA LEU A 73 -5.19 -10.86 -13.21
C LEU A 73 -5.28 -10.75 -11.68
N PRO A 74 -6.26 -11.42 -11.03
CA PRO A 74 -6.30 -11.53 -9.59
C PRO A 74 -5.08 -12.30 -9.08
N MET A 75 -4.21 -11.61 -8.35
CA MET A 75 -3.03 -12.21 -7.74
C MET A 75 -2.62 -11.46 -6.47
N ALA A 76 -2.18 -12.21 -5.49
CA ALA A 76 -1.61 -11.71 -4.26
C ALA A 76 -0.43 -12.60 -3.86
N ALA A 77 0.46 -12.05 -3.04
CA ALA A 77 1.54 -12.82 -2.45
C ALA A 77 1.72 -12.43 -0.99
N THR A 78 2.15 -13.39 -0.20
CA THR A 78 2.65 -13.19 1.16
C THR A 78 4.11 -13.61 1.18
N LEU A 79 4.99 -12.64 1.37
CA LEU A 79 6.42 -12.87 1.49
C LEU A 79 6.77 -12.98 2.99
N THR A 80 7.73 -13.82 3.31
CA THR A 80 8.13 -14.04 4.70
C THR A 80 9.65 -14.22 4.78
N THR A 81 10.18 -14.00 5.97
CA THR A 81 11.59 -14.31 6.25
C THR A 81 11.83 -15.81 6.25
N ASP A 82 13.09 -16.21 6.00
CA ASP A 82 13.49 -17.62 6.09
C ASP A 82 13.20 -18.23 7.47
N ARG A 83 13.39 -17.47 8.54
CA ARG A 83 13.03 -17.89 9.91
C ARG A 83 11.59 -18.42 10.01
N ILE A 84 10.63 -17.70 9.39
CA ILE A 84 9.22 -18.10 9.42
C ILE A 84 9.01 -19.31 8.50
N PHE A 85 9.57 -19.27 7.29
CA PHE A 85 9.46 -20.36 6.33
C PHE A 85 9.96 -21.68 6.90
N GLN A 86 11.11 -21.71 7.56
CA GLN A 86 11.67 -22.90 8.21
C GLN A 86 10.75 -23.45 9.30
N GLY A 87 9.94 -22.62 9.93
CA GLY A 87 8.96 -23.04 10.93
C GLY A 87 7.88 -23.98 10.38
N PHE A 88 7.63 -23.94 9.07
CA PHE A 88 6.64 -24.78 8.39
C PHE A 88 7.22 -26.06 7.76
N LEU A 89 8.53 -26.23 7.82
CA LEU A 89 9.21 -27.40 7.27
C LEU A 89 9.37 -28.50 8.31
N GLY A 90 9.47 -29.75 7.85
CA GLY A 90 9.71 -30.93 8.67
C GLY A 90 8.48 -31.80 8.81
N GLU A 91 8.06 -32.09 10.04
CA GLU A 91 6.94 -32.97 10.30
C GLU A 91 5.62 -32.45 9.72
N PRO A 92 4.71 -33.33 9.24
CA PRO A 92 3.46 -32.93 8.61
C PRO A 92 2.61 -31.94 9.41
N GLN A 93 2.69 -31.99 10.74
CA GLN A 93 1.96 -31.08 11.64
C GLN A 93 2.42 -29.62 11.54
N ARG A 94 3.61 -29.36 10.98
CA ARG A 94 4.14 -28.01 10.76
C ARG A 94 3.69 -27.41 9.44
N ALA A 95 3.18 -28.22 8.52
CA ALA A 95 2.82 -27.75 7.20
C ALA A 95 1.71 -26.71 7.24
N PHE A 96 1.86 -25.65 6.44
CA PHE A 96 0.84 -24.62 6.27
C PHE A 96 -0.21 -25.09 5.27
N TYR A 97 -1.29 -25.70 5.78
CA TYR A 97 -2.38 -26.25 4.97
C TYR A 97 -3.37 -25.17 4.53
N TYR A 98 -2.89 -24.06 3.99
CA TYR A 98 -3.74 -23.01 3.46
C TYR A 98 -3.46 -22.79 1.97
N GLY A 99 -4.53 -22.62 1.20
CA GLY A 99 -4.46 -22.29 -0.19
C GLY A 99 -5.83 -22.49 -0.86
N HIS A 100 -5.95 -21.99 -2.05
CA HIS A 100 -7.11 -22.23 -2.91
C HIS A 100 -6.63 -22.82 -4.24
N THR A 101 -7.56 -23.36 -5.05
CA THR A 101 -7.27 -24.07 -6.31
C THR A 101 -6.34 -23.29 -7.25
N PHE A 102 -6.40 -21.96 -7.25
CA PHE A 102 -5.61 -21.11 -8.15
C PHE A 102 -4.32 -20.58 -7.55
N CYS A 103 -3.92 -21.03 -6.35
CA CYS A 103 -2.60 -20.70 -5.79
C CYS A 103 -1.49 -21.20 -6.73
N GLY A 104 -0.45 -20.36 -6.90
CA GLY A 104 0.69 -20.68 -7.78
C GLY A 104 0.33 -20.69 -9.27
N ASN A 105 -0.77 -20.05 -9.66
CA ASN A 105 -1.20 -19.98 -11.06
C ASN A 105 -0.10 -19.41 -11.96
N PRO A 106 0.37 -20.19 -12.97
CA PRO A 106 1.49 -19.76 -13.80
C PRO A 106 1.18 -18.52 -14.65
N LEU A 107 -0.06 -18.29 -15.05
CA LEU A 107 -0.44 -17.09 -15.79
C LEU A 107 -0.32 -15.84 -14.90
N GLY A 108 -0.82 -15.91 -13.67
CA GLY A 108 -0.66 -14.83 -12.70
C GLY A 108 0.81 -14.55 -12.37
N SER A 109 1.61 -15.61 -12.22
CA SER A 109 3.05 -15.48 -11.98
C SER A 109 3.79 -14.83 -13.15
N ALA A 110 3.46 -15.20 -14.39
CA ALA A 110 4.03 -14.60 -15.59
C ALA A 110 3.69 -13.09 -15.69
N VAL A 111 2.42 -12.73 -15.41
CA VAL A 111 2.01 -11.32 -15.38
C VAL A 111 2.74 -10.55 -14.30
N ALA A 112 2.89 -11.11 -13.08
CA ALA A 112 3.61 -10.45 -12.00
C ALA A 112 5.09 -10.22 -12.34
N LEU A 113 5.75 -11.21 -12.95
CA LEU A 113 7.13 -11.07 -13.44
C LEU A 113 7.25 -9.96 -14.50
N GLU A 114 6.31 -9.90 -15.43
CA GLU A 114 6.28 -8.84 -16.44
C GLU A 114 6.08 -7.46 -15.83
N VAL A 115 5.22 -7.32 -14.83
CA VAL A 115 5.06 -6.06 -14.08
C VAL A 115 6.39 -5.63 -13.45
N LEU A 116 7.11 -6.54 -12.79
CA LEU A 116 8.41 -6.22 -12.19
C LEU A 116 9.44 -5.80 -13.26
N ARG A 117 9.45 -6.48 -14.42
CA ARG A 117 10.31 -6.12 -15.55
C ARG A 117 10.02 -4.71 -16.05
N ILE A 118 8.73 -4.36 -16.22
CA ILE A 118 8.32 -3.01 -16.63
C ILE A 118 8.76 -1.96 -15.60
N PHE A 119 8.61 -2.25 -14.30
CA PHE A 119 9.07 -1.34 -13.24
C PHE A 119 10.56 -1.01 -13.35
N GLU A 120 11.39 -2.01 -13.68
CA GLU A 120 12.83 -1.86 -13.85
C GLU A 120 13.16 -1.18 -15.18
N GLU A 121 12.70 -1.70 -16.31
CA GLU A 121 13.06 -1.21 -17.65
C GLU A 121 12.55 0.21 -17.93
N GLU A 122 11.32 0.52 -17.50
CA GLU A 122 10.73 1.84 -17.71
C GLU A 122 11.00 2.82 -16.56
N GLN A 123 11.78 2.43 -15.57
CA GLN A 123 12.13 3.26 -14.41
C GLN A 123 10.90 3.89 -13.75
N ILE A 124 9.85 3.08 -13.53
CA ILE A 124 8.53 3.55 -13.10
C ILE A 124 8.60 4.39 -11.82
N LEU A 125 9.41 3.99 -10.83
CA LEU A 125 9.55 4.75 -9.58
C LEU A 125 10.10 6.16 -9.83
N LEU A 126 11.11 6.30 -10.69
CA LEU A 126 11.69 7.59 -11.05
C LEU A 126 10.67 8.45 -11.82
N ALA A 127 9.93 7.85 -12.75
CA ALA A 127 8.88 8.55 -13.49
C ALA A 127 7.74 9.02 -12.57
N ALA A 128 7.46 8.29 -11.50
CA ALA A 128 6.43 8.63 -10.52
C ALA A 128 6.76 9.88 -9.69
N GLU A 129 8.05 10.21 -9.47
CA GLU A 129 8.45 11.37 -8.66
C GLU A 129 7.86 12.69 -9.16
N LYS A 130 7.90 12.93 -10.48
CA LYS A 130 7.32 14.14 -11.09
C LYS A 130 5.81 14.20 -10.93
N LYS A 131 5.15 13.04 -11.03
CA LYS A 131 3.70 12.93 -10.83
C LYS A 131 3.33 13.17 -9.38
N ALA A 132 4.09 12.62 -8.44
CA ALA A 132 3.91 12.81 -7.01
C ALA A 132 3.97 14.31 -6.62
N LYS A 133 4.96 15.05 -7.13
CA LYS A 133 5.04 16.51 -6.91
C LYS A 133 3.82 17.26 -7.43
N ARG A 134 3.26 16.86 -8.57
CA ARG A 134 2.03 17.45 -9.09
C ARG A 134 0.81 17.16 -8.23
N ILE A 135 0.71 15.94 -7.69
CA ILE A 135 -0.35 15.56 -6.75
C ILE A 135 -0.22 16.40 -5.47
N GLU A 136 0.97 16.49 -4.90
CA GLU A 136 1.24 17.29 -3.72
C GLU A 136 0.81 18.76 -3.92
N GLN A 137 1.27 19.39 -5.01
CA GLN A 137 0.90 20.76 -5.36
C GLN A 137 -0.61 20.93 -5.52
N ALA A 138 -1.27 20.01 -6.21
CA ALA A 138 -2.71 20.06 -6.43
C ALA A 138 -3.47 20.01 -5.10
N PHE A 139 -3.14 19.08 -4.21
CA PHE A 139 -3.81 18.95 -2.91
C PHE A 139 -3.47 20.11 -1.97
N SER A 140 -2.23 20.58 -1.94
CA SER A 140 -1.86 21.78 -1.17
C SER A 140 -2.63 23.02 -1.63
N SER A 141 -2.86 23.17 -2.94
CA SER A 141 -3.66 24.32 -3.45
C SER A 141 -5.12 24.27 -3.02
N MET A 142 -5.64 23.10 -2.65
CA MET A 142 -7.03 22.95 -2.18
C MET A 142 -7.23 23.36 -0.71
N GLU A 143 -6.16 23.56 0.07
CA GLU A 143 -6.28 23.95 1.49
C GLU A 143 -7.07 25.24 1.71
N SER A 144 -7.00 26.16 0.74
CA SER A 144 -7.73 27.43 0.77
C SER A 144 -9.17 27.35 0.28
N TRP A 145 -9.61 26.19 -0.21
CA TRP A 145 -10.95 26.06 -0.79
C TRP A 145 -12.01 25.94 0.29
N PRO A 146 -13.13 26.66 0.17
CA PRO A 146 -14.23 26.52 1.10
C PRO A 146 -14.74 25.08 1.21
N GLY A 147 -14.82 24.57 2.42
CA GLY A 147 -15.30 23.20 2.68
C GLY A 147 -14.25 22.11 2.52
N VAL A 148 -13.02 22.45 2.18
CA VAL A 148 -11.88 21.51 2.19
C VAL A 148 -11.11 21.65 3.50
N SER A 149 -10.71 20.52 4.06
CA SER A 149 -9.87 20.46 5.26
C SER A 149 -8.92 19.27 5.19
N LEU A 150 -7.89 19.29 6.02
CA LEU A 150 -6.94 18.21 6.18
C LEU A 150 -6.43 17.61 4.84
N THR A 151 -5.91 18.48 3.97
CA THR A 151 -5.22 18.02 2.77
C THR A 151 -3.97 17.25 3.15
N ARG A 152 -3.69 16.18 2.41
CA ARG A 152 -2.54 15.31 2.65
C ARG A 152 -2.11 14.62 1.38
N SER A 153 -0.81 14.40 1.24
CA SER A 153 -0.24 13.67 0.11
C SER A 153 1.00 12.89 0.51
N LEU A 154 1.21 11.77 -0.15
CA LEU A 154 2.43 10.97 -0.06
C LEU A 154 2.60 10.18 -1.37
N GLY A 155 3.64 10.49 -2.13
CA GLY A 155 3.87 9.85 -3.42
C GLY A 155 2.69 10.07 -4.38
N MET A 156 2.10 8.98 -4.84
CA MET A 156 0.94 8.97 -5.75
C MET A 156 -0.41 9.04 -5.02
N VAL A 157 -0.39 9.22 -3.70
CA VAL A 157 -1.60 9.39 -2.88
C VAL A 157 -1.83 10.85 -2.59
N GLY A 158 -3.05 11.33 -2.82
CA GLY A 158 -3.53 12.63 -2.39
C GLY A 158 -4.93 12.50 -1.84
N ALA A 159 -5.24 13.18 -0.74
CA ALA A 159 -6.56 13.18 -0.14
C ALA A 159 -6.84 14.50 0.57
N CYS A 160 -8.11 14.83 0.69
CA CYS A 160 -8.60 15.91 1.54
C CYS A 160 -9.91 15.50 2.19
N ASP A 161 -10.21 16.09 3.33
CA ASP A 161 -11.50 15.92 3.97
C ASP A 161 -12.44 17.05 3.51
N LEU A 162 -13.71 16.71 3.26
CA LEU A 162 -14.74 17.67 2.88
C LEU A 162 -15.60 17.99 4.09
N GLY A 163 -15.89 19.28 4.31
CA GLY A 163 -16.73 19.74 5.42
C GLY A 163 -18.13 19.10 5.37
N GLY A 164 -18.63 18.63 6.53
CA GLY A 164 -19.96 18.01 6.65
C GLY A 164 -19.98 16.61 7.24
N GLY A 165 -18.84 16.09 7.69
CA GLY A 165 -18.74 14.79 8.36
C GLY A 165 -17.60 13.94 7.79
N SER A 166 -16.83 13.36 8.68
CA SER A 166 -15.77 12.41 8.36
C SER A 166 -16.30 10.98 8.50
N GLY A 167 -16.27 10.21 7.42
CA GLY A 167 -16.60 8.79 7.47
C GLY A 167 -16.73 8.19 6.07
N TYR A 168 -16.52 6.90 5.97
CA TYR A 168 -16.60 6.14 4.72
C TYR A 168 -17.96 6.28 3.99
N LEU A 169 -19.02 6.62 4.73
CA LEU A 169 -20.38 6.78 4.21
C LEU A 169 -20.87 8.25 4.17
N ALA A 170 -19.95 9.22 4.26
CA ALA A 170 -20.34 10.63 4.21
C ALA A 170 -20.77 11.06 2.80
N ASP A 171 -21.95 11.69 2.68
CA ASP A 171 -22.56 12.10 1.40
C ASP A 171 -21.72 13.11 0.59
N ALA A 172 -20.87 13.89 1.24
CA ALA A 172 -20.09 14.94 0.58
C ALA A 172 -19.16 14.36 -0.50
N GLY A 173 -18.45 13.27 -0.20
CA GLY A 173 -17.60 12.58 -1.16
C GLY A 173 -18.38 12.03 -2.35
N TRP A 174 -19.55 11.45 -2.08
CA TRP A 174 -20.44 10.93 -3.13
C TRP A 174 -20.92 12.02 -4.07
N ARG A 175 -21.35 13.17 -3.56
CA ARG A 175 -21.78 14.31 -4.37
C ARG A 175 -20.65 14.87 -5.25
N VAL A 176 -19.41 14.87 -4.76
CA VAL A 176 -18.24 15.24 -5.59
C VAL A 176 -18.01 14.22 -6.69
N PHE A 177 -18.09 12.92 -6.35
CA PHE A 177 -17.96 11.85 -7.33
C PHE A 177 -19.01 11.97 -8.46
N GLU A 178 -20.29 12.13 -8.12
CA GLU A 178 -21.36 12.28 -9.13
C GLU A 178 -21.12 13.48 -10.06
N LYS A 179 -20.70 14.62 -9.50
CA LYS A 179 -20.40 15.82 -10.29
C LYS A 179 -19.15 15.64 -11.17
N ALA A 180 -18.15 14.90 -10.71
CA ALA A 180 -16.97 14.59 -11.49
C ALA A 180 -17.32 13.68 -12.66
N MET A 181 -18.08 12.61 -12.40
CA MET A 181 -18.55 11.68 -13.44
C MET A 181 -19.40 12.37 -14.51
N ALA A 182 -20.24 13.36 -14.14
CA ALA A 182 -21.05 14.12 -15.08
C ALA A 182 -20.25 15.05 -16.00
N ARG A 183 -18.96 15.26 -15.70
CA ARG A 183 -18.07 16.13 -16.50
C ARG A 183 -17.07 15.36 -17.38
N GLY A 184 -17.03 14.04 -17.27
CA GLY A 184 -16.12 13.15 -17.99
C GLY A 184 -14.85 12.85 -17.23
#